data_a86cc4cfd38b91c074b5fc6d1150c21f
#
_entry.id   a86cc4cfd38b91c074b5fc6d1150c21f
#
_cell.length_a   1.000
_cell.length_b   1.000
_cell.length_c   1.000
_cell.angle_alpha   90.00
_cell.angle_beta   90.00
_cell.angle_gamma   90.00
#
_symmetry.space_group_name_H-M   'P 1'
#
loop_
_entity.id
_entity.type
_entity.pdbx_description
1 polymer ?
#
loop_
_entity_poly.entity_id
_entity_poly.type
_entity_poly.pdbx_seq_one_letter_code
_entity_poly.pdbx_strand_id
1 'polypeptide(L)'
;HMADLDYGRIQVWPGTWDDYIEASTQARERQSAANQKAKEKVAELQEFVRRFSANKSKARQATSRAKQIEKIKIDEFKPSSRQYPWIRFDYDEKDKLHRQAVEIENLTFGYDPATPIIKNFTFTADANDRIAIIGENGIGKTTLLKLLVGPGLHGLAPQFGTIKWAEKAKLGYYAQDHAEDFASGENLTDWISGYVREGGYEGDDAETLIRGTLGRLLFKGDDVKKSVKVISG
;
A
#
# COMPACT_ATOMS: atom_id res chain seq x y z
N HIS A 1 11.19 -21.12 -10.83
CA HIS A 1 10.06 -20.69 -11.64
C HIS A 1 9.10 -19.88 -10.78
N MET A 2 8.58 -18.82 -11.37
CA MET A 2 7.55 -17.97 -10.76
C MET A 2 6.23 -18.20 -11.48
N ALA A 3 5.15 -18.38 -10.73
CA ALA A 3 3.81 -18.47 -11.30
C ALA A 3 3.07 -17.15 -11.00
N ASP A 4 2.73 -16.44 -12.05
CA ASP A 4 1.99 -15.18 -11.99
C ASP A 4 0.50 -15.45 -12.24
N LEU A 5 -0.33 -15.17 -11.25
CA LEU A 5 -1.79 -15.27 -11.36
C LEU A 5 -2.36 -13.86 -11.53
N ASP A 6 -2.91 -13.58 -12.72
CA ASP A 6 -3.57 -12.32 -13.02
C ASP A 6 -4.78 -12.53 -13.95
N TYR A 7 -5.88 -11.84 -13.71
CA TYR A 7 -7.15 -11.98 -14.47
C TYR A 7 -7.62 -13.44 -14.65
N GLY A 8 -7.43 -14.28 -13.65
CA GLY A 8 -7.81 -15.69 -13.67
C GLY A 8 -6.93 -16.58 -14.57
N ARG A 9 -5.78 -16.10 -15.00
CA ARG A 9 -4.81 -16.85 -15.80
C ARG A 9 -3.52 -17.02 -15.01
N ILE A 10 -2.92 -18.21 -15.10
CA ILE A 10 -1.62 -18.50 -14.51
C ILE A 10 -0.59 -18.45 -15.65
N GLN A 11 0.42 -17.61 -15.50
CA GLN A 11 1.58 -17.55 -16.38
C GLN A 11 2.83 -17.96 -15.61
N VAL A 12 3.54 -18.94 -16.14
CA VAL A 12 4.79 -19.43 -15.50
C VAL A 12 5.99 -18.77 -16.17
N TRP A 13 6.86 -18.23 -15.34
CA TRP A 13 8.10 -17.59 -15.76
C TRP A 13 9.29 -18.38 -15.22
N PRO A 14 10.31 -18.69 -16.04
CA PRO A 14 11.52 -19.33 -15.56
C PRO A 14 12.37 -18.36 -14.76
N GLY A 15 13.12 -18.87 -13.77
CA GLY A 15 14.09 -18.11 -12.99
C GLY A 15 13.61 -17.70 -11.60
N THR A 16 14.27 -16.72 -11.02
CA THR A 16 14.06 -16.12 -9.71
C THR A 16 13.02 -15.00 -9.76
N TRP A 17 12.79 -14.33 -8.64
CA TRP A 17 11.94 -13.14 -8.59
C TRP A 17 12.48 -11.99 -9.46
N ASP A 18 13.77 -11.77 -9.43
CA ASP A 18 14.40 -10.67 -10.18
C ASP A 18 14.30 -10.93 -11.69
N ASP A 19 14.54 -12.17 -12.14
CA ASP A 19 14.35 -12.58 -13.53
C ASP A 19 12.89 -12.38 -13.98
N TYR A 20 11.92 -12.69 -13.09
CA TYR A 20 10.50 -12.47 -13.37
C TYR A 20 10.18 -10.98 -13.52
N ILE A 21 10.66 -10.12 -12.63
CA ILE A 21 10.40 -8.68 -12.68
C ILE A 21 10.96 -8.09 -13.97
N GLU A 22 12.20 -8.44 -14.33
CA GLU A 22 12.82 -7.97 -15.57
C GLU A 22 12.04 -8.45 -16.80
N ALA A 23 11.78 -9.75 -16.92
CA ALA A 23 11.09 -10.34 -18.06
C ALA A 23 9.65 -9.82 -18.22
N SER A 24 8.90 -9.70 -17.10
CA SER A 24 7.53 -9.19 -17.11
C SER A 24 7.46 -7.72 -17.49
N THR A 25 8.42 -6.91 -17.03
CA THR A 25 8.52 -5.49 -17.38
C THR A 25 8.83 -5.33 -18.87
N GLN A 26 9.81 -6.04 -19.37
CA GLN A 26 10.14 -6.02 -20.80
C GLN A 26 8.99 -6.50 -21.68
N ALA A 27 8.25 -7.53 -21.25
CA ALA A 27 7.08 -8.02 -22.00
C ALA A 27 5.98 -6.95 -22.08
N ARG A 28 5.72 -6.24 -20.98
CA ARG A 28 4.75 -5.14 -20.92
C ARG A 28 5.16 -3.97 -21.82
N GLU A 29 6.42 -3.59 -21.81
CA GLU A 29 6.93 -2.52 -22.66
C GLU A 29 6.82 -2.87 -24.14
N ARG A 30 7.18 -4.10 -24.54
CA ARG A 30 7.02 -4.59 -25.91
C ARG A 30 5.55 -4.59 -26.36
N GLN A 31 4.65 -5.05 -25.50
CA GLN A 31 3.22 -5.05 -25.79
C GLN A 31 2.66 -3.62 -25.91
N SER A 32 3.06 -2.71 -25.02
CA SER A 32 2.68 -1.30 -25.07
C SER A 32 3.16 -0.65 -26.36
N ALA A 33 4.40 -0.85 -26.75
CA ALA A 33 4.95 -0.34 -28.01
C ALA A 33 4.26 -0.92 -29.24
N ALA A 34 3.93 -2.22 -29.24
CA ALA A 34 3.19 -2.88 -30.30
C ALA A 34 1.77 -2.31 -30.43
N ASN A 35 1.07 -2.12 -29.31
CA ASN A 35 -0.26 -1.52 -29.26
C ASN A 35 -0.25 -0.07 -29.77
N GLN A 36 0.78 0.72 -29.41
CA GLN A 36 0.91 2.08 -29.88
C GLN A 36 1.05 2.11 -31.41
N LYS A 37 1.94 1.29 -31.97
CA LYS A 37 2.10 1.16 -33.44
C LYS A 37 0.83 0.69 -34.12
N ALA A 38 0.09 -0.25 -33.52
CA ALA A 38 -1.18 -0.72 -34.04
C ALA A 38 -2.24 0.40 -34.07
N LYS A 39 -2.33 1.20 -32.99
CA LYS A 39 -3.24 2.36 -32.92
C LYS A 39 -2.91 3.41 -33.97
N GLU A 40 -1.65 3.75 -34.15
CA GLU A 40 -1.19 4.69 -35.18
C GLU A 40 -1.55 4.19 -36.58
N LYS A 41 -1.32 2.91 -36.84
CA LYS A 41 -1.67 2.30 -38.12
C LYS A 41 -3.18 2.29 -38.38
N VAL A 42 -4.00 1.99 -37.37
CA VAL A 42 -5.46 2.06 -37.44
C VAL A 42 -5.88 3.50 -37.73
N ALA A 43 -5.33 4.50 -37.06
CA ALA A 43 -5.65 5.91 -37.27
C ALA A 43 -5.30 6.36 -38.71
N GLU A 44 -4.14 5.98 -39.25
CA GLU A 44 -3.73 6.25 -40.63
C GLU A 44 -4.72 5.65 -41.65
N LEU A 45 -5.08 4.37 -41.44
CA LEU A 45 -6.00 3.68 -42.31
C LEU A 45 -7.43 4.26 -42.25
N GLN A 46 -7.90 4.64 -41.04
CA GLN A 46 -9.20 5.30 -40.84
C GLN A 46 -9.25 6.66 -41.53
N GLU A 47 -8.18 7.45 -41.45
CA GLU A 47 -8.11 8.74 -42.14
C GLU A 47 -8.18 8.58 -43.66
N PHE A 48 -7.46 7.58 -44.19
CA PHE A 48 -7.55 7.27 -45.62
C PHE A 48 -8.98 6.85 -46.05
N VAL A 49 -9.62 5.96 -45.30
CA VAL A 49 -10.97 5.51 -45.55
C VAL A 49 -11.93 6.71 -45.51
N ARG A 50 -11.83 7.57 -44.52
CA ARG A 50 -12.66 8.79 -44.41
C ARG A 50 -12.50 9.74 -45.58
N ARG A 51 -11.26 9.92 -46.08
CA ARG A 51 -10.94 10.84 -47.16
C ARG A 51 -11.40 10.35 -48.54
N PHE A 52 -11.37 9.02 -48.73
CA PHE A 52 -11.54 8.44 -50.07
C PHE A 52 -12.76 7.50 -50.24
N SER A 53 -13.59 7.30 -49.22
CA SER A 53 -14.76 6.43 -49.27
C SER A 53 -15.78 6.85 -50.32
N ALA A 54 -15.96 8.15 -50.57
CA ALA A 54 -16.88 8.71 -51.54
C ALA A 54 -16.29 8.82 -52.96
N ASN A 55 -15.00 8.53 -53.17
CA ASN A 55 -14.31 8.68 -54.44
C ASN A 55 -14.41 7.38 -55.26
N LYS A 56 -15.15 7.39 -56.39
CA LYS A 56 -15.37 6.21 -57.24
C LYS A 56 -14.09 5.49 -57.65
N SER A 57 -13.00 6.22 -57.98
CA SER A 57 -11.76 5.61 -58.44
C SER A 57 -10.95 4.96 -57.29
N LYS A 58 -11.14 5.43 -56.07
CA LYS A 58 -10.42 4.93 -54.87
C LYS A 58 -11.28 4.12 -53.91
N ALA A 59 -12.58 3.97 -54.17
CA ALA A 59 -13.52 3.22 -53.32
C ALA A 59 -13.05 1.78 -53.05
N ARG A 60 -12.51 1.09 -54.06
CA ARG A 60 -12.00 -0.27 -53.90
C ARG A 60 -10.79 -0.33 -52.94
N GLN A 61 -9.91 0.68 -52.98
CA GLN A 61 -8.79 0.79 -52.06
C GLN A 61 -9.25 1.13 -50.66
N ALA A 62 -10.23 2.02 -50.48
CA ALA A 62 -10.83 2.34 -49.19
C ALA A 62 -11.46 1.11 -48.53
N THR A 63 -12.23 0.30 -49.31
CA THR A 63 -12.81 -0.96 -48.81
C THR A 63 -11.74 -1.97 -48.42
N SER A 64 -10.65 -2.10 -49.18
CA SER A 64 -9.54 -2.97 -48.82
C SER A 64 -8.88 -2.54 -47.52
N ARG A 65 -8.69 -1.23 -47.30
CA ARG A 65 -8.10 -0.70 -46.04
C ARG A 65 -9.06 -0.81 -44.87
N ALA A 66 -10.35 -0.67 -45.05
CA ALA A 66 -11.35 -0.95 -44.03
C ALA A 66 -11.23 -2.41 -43.52
N LYS A 67 -11.11 -3.37 -44.45
CA LYS A 67 -10.88 -4.79 -44.08
C LYS A 67 -9.53 -5.02 -43.39
N GLN A 68 -8.51 -4.19 -43.64
CA GLN A 68 -7.25 -4.27 -42.90
C GLN A 68 -7.42 -3.79 -41.47
N ILE A 69 -8.22 -2.75 -41.22
CA ILE A 69 -8.52 -2.27 -39.86
C ILE A 69 -9.18 -3.38 -39.05
N GLU A 70 -10.14 -4.10 -39.60
CA GLU A 70 -10.84 -5.21 -38.93
C GLU A 70 -9.89 -6.36 -38.53
N LYS A 71 -8.78 -6.53 -39.26
CA LYS A 71 -7.77 -7.57 -38.97
C LYS A 71 -6.74 -7.16 -37.94
N ILE A 72 -6.57 -5.86 -37.67
CA ILE A 72 -5.64 -5.38 -36.69
C ILE A 72 -6.26 -5.60 -35.31
N LYS A 73 -5.74 -6.60 -34.59
CA LYS A 73 -6.10 -6.81 -33.20
C LYS A 73 -5.24 -5.88 -32.36
N ILE A 74 -5.87 -4.95 -31.68
CA ILE A 74 -5.25 -4.21 -30.59
C ILE A 74 -5.58 -5.00 -29.35
N ASP A 75 -4.59 -5.66 -28.77
CA ASP A 75 -4.78 -6.30 -27.49
C ASP A 75 -5.03 -5.19 -26.46
N GLU A 76 -6.21 -5.23 -25.82
CA GLU A 76 -6.48 -4.30 -24.73
C GLU A 76 -5.40 -4.49 -23.68
N PHE A 77 -4.55 -3.47 -23.52
CA PHE A 77 -3.61 -3.44 -22.42
C PHE A 77 -4.42 -3.29 -21.14
N LYS A 78 -4.63 -4.41 -20.48
CA LYS A 78 -5.15 -4.40 -19.10
C LYS A 78 -3.96 -4.15 -18.17
N PRO A 79 -3.90 -3.01 -17.49
CA PRO A 79 -2.91 -2.84 -16.44
C PRO A 79 -3.06 -4.01 -15.45
N SER A 80 -1.95 -4.40 -14.81
CA SER A 80 -2.01 -5.48 -13.82
C SER A 80 -3.19 -5.25 -12.87
N SER A 81 -3.97 -6.30 -12.59
CA SER A 81 -5.05 -6.23 -11.60
C SER A 81 -4.51 -5.99 -10.19
N ARG A 82 -3.20 -6.16 -10.01
CA ARG A 82 -2.53 -5.89 -8.76
C ARG A 82 -2.55 -4.42 -8.45
N GLN A 83 -3.23 -4.09 -7.39
CA GLN A 83 -3.21 -2.77 -6.79
C GLN A 83 -2.55 -2.93 -5.42
N TYR A 84 -1.66 -2.02 -5.08
CA TYR A 84 -1.01 -2.04 -3.78
C TYR A 84 -1.63 -0.94 -2.91
N PRO A 85 -2.07 -1.27 -1.68
CA PRO A 85 -2.47 -0.26 -0.74
C PRO A 85 -1.27 0.63 -0.42
N TRP A 86 -1.52 1.90 -0.19
CA TRP A 86 -0.49 2.82 0.22
C TRP A 86 -1.01 3.78 1.28
N ILE A 87 -0.14 4.12 2.21
CA ILE A 87 -0.42 5.05 3.29
C ILE A 87 0.48 6.28 3.07
N ARG A 88 -0.12 7.45 3.15
CA ARG A 88 0.59 8.71 3.15
C ARG A 88 0.54 9.29 4.56
N PHE A 89 1.71 9.54 5.11
CA PHE A 89 1.85 10.25 6.36
C PHE A 89 2.01 11.74 6.03
N ASP A 90 0.97 12.51 6.31
CA ASP A 90 1.02 13.96 6.18
C ASP A 90 1.33 14.55 7.56
N TYR A 91 2.28 15.45 7.61
CA TYR A 91 2.64 16.19 8.82
C TYR A 91 2.86 17.65 8.47
N ASP A 92 2.50 18.53 9.39
CA ASP A 92 2.79 19.96 9.25
C ASP A 92 4.30 20.17 9.44
N GLU A 93 4.91 21.06 8.64
CA GLU A 93 6.32 21.42 8.81
C GLU A 93 6.64 21.93 10.22
N LYS A 94 5.66 22.54 10.90
CA LYS A 94 5.75 22.99 12.29
C LYS A 94 5.92 21.85 13.28
N ASP A 95 5.48 20.63 12.93
CA ASP A 95 5.55 19.44 13.76
C ASP A 95 6.78 18.56 13.42
N LYS A 96 7.62 19.03 12.50
CA LYS A 96 8.83 18.32 12.10
C LYS A 96 9.79 18.14 13.29
N LEU A 97 10.19 16.91 13.53
CA LEU A 97 11.25 16.61 14.48
C LEU A 97 12.61 16.99 13.86
N HIS A 98 13.42 17.76 14.60
CA HIS A 98 14.70 18.29 14.08
C HIS A 98 15.92 17.55 14.59
N ARG A 99 15.79 16.84 15.70
CA ARG A 99 16.89 16.14 16.37
C ARG A 99 16.39 14.79 16.87
N GLN A 100 16.51 14.57 18.16
CA GLN A 100 16.15 13.37 18.88
C GLN A 100 14.64 13.09 18.77
N ALA A 101 14.28 11.86 18.41
CA ALA A 101 12.92 11.40 18.37
C ALA A 101 12.52 10.70 19.66
N VAL A 102 13.40 9.82 20.18
CA VAL A 102 13.20 9.09 21.44
C VAL A 102 14.49 8.92 22.19
N GLU A 103 14.41 9.00 23.51
CA GLU A 103 15.48 8.70 24.46
C GLU A 103 15.02 7.60 25.41
N ILE A 104 15.83 6.58 25.54
CA ILE A 104 15.62 5.44 26.43
C ILE A 104 16.79 5.39 27.42
N GLU A 105 16.49 5.43 28.69
CA GLU A 105 17.52 5.37 29.75
C GLU A 105 17.26 4.21 30.70
N ASN A 106 18.23 3.33 30.85
CA ASN A 106 18.27 2.24 31.83
C ASN A 106 17.02 1.36 31.84
N LEU A 107 16.40 1.15 30.68
CA LEU A 107 15.17 0.41 30.54
C LEU A 107 15.37 -1.04 30.98
N THR A 108 14.55 -1.46 31.92
CA THR A 108 14.51 -2.86 32.39
C THR A 108 13.08 -3.32 32.48
N PHE A 109 12.80 -4.50 31.90
CA PHE A 109 11.48 -5.11 31.88
C PHE A 109 11.57 -6.63 31.80
N GLY A 110 10.68 -7.32 32.48
CA GLY A 110 10.40 -8.75 32.36
C GLY A 110 8.96 -9.04 32.76
N TYR A 111 8.33 -10.04 32.16
CA TYR A 111 7.01 -10.51 32.59
C TYR A 111 7.09 -11.17 33.99
N ASP A 112 8.24 -11.77 34.30
CA ASP A 112 8.62 -12.20 35.62
C ASP A 112 9.72 -11.26 36.14
N PRO A 113 9.51 -10.58 37.30
CA PRO A 113 10.53 -9.68 37.88
C PRO A 113 11.88 -10.34 38.16
N ALA A 114 11.89 -11.66 38.40
CA ALA A 114 13.12 -12.41 38.66
C ALA A 114 13.93 -12.66 37.38
N THR A 115 13.30 -12.63 36.23
CA THR A 115 13.91 -12.92 34.92
C THR A 115 13.64 -11.83 33.89
N PRO A 116 14.30 -10.66 34.02
CA PRO A 116 14.08 -9.57 33.07
C PRO A 116 14.57 -9.94 31.67
N ILE A 117 13.71 -9.69 30.68
CA ILE A 117 13.98 -9.89 29.25
C ILE A 117 14.85 -8.76 28.70
N ILE A 118 14.56 -7.53 29.12
CA ILE A 118 15.33 -6.32 28.78
C ILE A 118 16.02 -5.86 30.03
N LYS A 119 17.35 -5.66 29.99
CA LYS A 119 18.15 -5.29 31.13
C LYS A 119 18.97 -4.04 30.83
N ASN A 120 18.75 -2.98 31.60
CA ASN A 120 19.54 -1.77 31.57
C ASN A 120 19.81 -1.24 30.14
N PHE A 121 18.79 -1.25 29.29
CA PHE A 121 18.90 -0.84 27.90
C PHE A 121 18.83 0.68 27.81
N THR A 122 19.86 1.27 27.21
CA THR A 122 19.93 2.71 26.94
C THR A 122 20.15 2.93 25.47
N PHE A 123 19.33 3.78 24.85
CA PHE A 123 19.39 4.02 23.43
C PHE A 123 18.73 5.38 23.08
N THR A 124 19.25 6.02 22.05
CA THR A 124 18.69 7.26 21.52
C THR A 124 18.48 7.10 20.01
N ALA A 125 17.34 7.51 19.51
CA ALA A 125 17.07 7.59 18.08
C ALA A 125 16.82 9.03 17.67
N ASP A 126 17.40 9.42 16.56
CA ASP A 126 17.20 10.74 15.96
C ASP A 126 16.01 10.75 14.99
N ALA A 127 15.54 11.95 14.66
CA ALA A 127 14.52 12.14 13.64
C ALA A 127 15.03 11.59 12.29
N ASN A 128 14.19 10.86 11.59
CA ASN A 128 14.48 10.16 10.32
C ASN A 128 15.31 8.88 10.42
N ASP A 129 15.70 8.43 11.60
CA ASP A 129 16.34 7.13 11.76
C ASP A 129 15.41 6.00 11.29
N ARG A 130 16.00 5.00 10.68
CA ARG A 130 15.34 3.74 10.32
C ARG A 130 16.03 2.61 11.05
N ILE A 131 15.35 2.07 12.04
CA ILE A 131 15.93 1.12 12.98
C ILE A 131 15.34 -0.26 12.74
N ALA A 132 16.20 -1.25 12.51
CA ALA A 132 15.80 -2.65 12.44
C ALA A 132 16.16 -3.37 13.75
N ILE A 133 15.17 -4.03 14.37
CA ILE A 133 15.37 -4.86 15.55
C ILE A 133 15.47 -6.32 15.10
N ILE A 134 16.66 -6.91 15.23
CA ILE A 134 16.98 -8.25 14.74
C ILE A 134 17.32 -9.16 15.93
N GLY A 135 16.93 -10.41 15.87
CA GLY A 135 17.23 -11.42 16.90
C GLY A 135 16.35 -12.66 16.76
N GLU A 136 16.64 -13.69 17.53
CA GLU A 136 15.87 -14.93 17.56
C GLU A 136 14.41 -14.73 18.03
N ASN A 137 13.55 -15.69 17.72
CA ASN A 137 12.17 -15.65 18.20
C ASN A 137 12.14 -15.79 19.74
N GLY A 138 11.30 -14.98 20.40
CA GLY A 138 11.17 -14.97 21.84
C GLY A 138 12.18 -14.10 22.59
N ILE A 139 13.19 -13.50 21.94
CA ILE A 139 14.24 -12.70 22.59
C ILE A 139 13.72 -11.37 23.20
N GLY A 140 12.49 -10.94 22.89
CA GLY A 140 11.91 -9.71 23.43
C GLY A 140 11.73 -8.56 22.44
N LYS A 141 11.86 -8.77 21.12
CA LYS A 141 11.67 -7.73 20.08
C LYS A 141 10.30 -7.05 20.19
N THR A 142 9.24 -7.84 20.23
CA THR A 142 7.86 -7.34 20.35
C THR A 142 7.65 -6.67 21.71
N THR A 143 8.27 -7.18 22.78
CA THR A 143 8.22 -6.59 24.12
C THR A 143 8.84 -5.19 24.12
N LEU A 144 10.00 -5.02 23.46
CA LEU A 144 10.64 -3.71 23.32
C LEU A 144 9.74 -2.73 22.55
N LEU A 145 9.14 -3.15 21.44
CA LEU A 145 8.20 -2.30 20.68
C LEU A 145 6.98 -1.92 21.53
N LYS A 146 6.39 -2.85 22.27
CA LYS A 146 5.29 -2.56 23.18
C LYS A 146 5.64 -1.60 24.30
N LEU A 147 6.88 -1.65 24.82
CA LEU A 147 7.37 -0.68 25.78
C LEU A 147 7.55 0.71 25.17
N LEU A 148 8.04 0.79 23.94
CA LEU A 148 8.23 2.06 23.23
C LEU A 148 6.91 2.79 22.98
N VAL A 149 5.85 2.08 22.63
CA VAL A 149 4.54 2.70 22.38
C VAL A 149 3.78 3.02 23.68
N GLY A 150 4.10 2.34 24.76
CA GLY A 150 3.51 2.59 26.07
C GLY A 150 2.04 2.16 26.20
N PRO A 151 1.46 2.27 27.42
CA PRO A 151 0.10 1.81 27.71
C PRO A 151 -1.01 2.48 26.86
N GLY A 152 -0.79 3.71 26.41
CA GLY A 152 -1.78 4.46 25.62
C GLY A 152 -2.09 3.87 24.25
N LEU A 153 -1.20 2.99 23.72
CA LEU A 153 -1.39 2.30 22.43
C LEU A 153 -1.31 0.77 22.62
N HIS A 154 -1.97 0.24 23.63
CA HIS A 154 -1.97 -1.19 23.98
C HIS A 154 -0.56 -1.77 24.25
N GLY A 155 0.38 -0.90 24.61
CA GLY A 155 1.73 -1.30 24.96
C GLY A 155 1.92 -1.58 26.44
N LEU A 156 3.19 -1.61 26.88
CA LEU A 156 3.61 -1.95 28.23
C LEU A 156 4.24 -0.74 28.91
N ALA A 157 4.15 -0.70 30.25
CA ALA A 157 4.90 0.25 31.05
C ALA A 157 6.25 -0.35 31.47
N PRO A 158 7.36 0.41 31.45
CA PRO A 158 8.64 -0.06 31.96
C PRO A 158 8.59 -0.31 33.49
N GLN A 159 9.31 -1.32 33.95
CA GLN A 159 9.47 -1.56 35.40
C GLN A 159 10.53 -0.61 35.98
N PHE A 160 11.61 -0.42 35.25
CA PHE A 160 12.68 0.52 35.61
C PHE A 160 13.15 1.25 34.34
N GLY A 161 13.71 2.43 34.56
CA GLY A 161 14.18 3.29 33.48
C GLY A 161 13.09 4.19 32.92
N THR A 162 13.43 4.94 31.90
CA THR A 162 12.51 5.92 31.27
C THR A 162 12.57 5.82 29.77
N ILE A 163 11.43 6.10 29.15
CA ILE A 163 11.28 6.29 27.70
C ILE A 163 10.68 7.66 27.50
N LYS A 164 11.42 8.54 26.82
CA LYS A 164 10.99 9.91 26.54
C LYS A 164 10.91 10.12 25.04
N TRP A 165 9.74 10.35 24.55
CA TRP A 165 9.52 10.79 23.18
C TRP A 165 9.61 12.32 23.08
N ALA A 166 10.05 12.82 21.94
CA ALA A 166 10.00 14.24 21.66
C ALA A 166 8.55 14.74 21.77
N GLU A 167 8.36 15.95 22.28
CA GLU A 167 7.03 16.52 22.53
C GLU A 167 6.09 16.51 21.31
N LYS A 168 6.67 16.69 20.11
CA LYS A 168 5.93 16.69 18.85
C LYS A 168 5.87 15.32 18.16
N ALA A 169 6.41 14.27 18.79
CA ALA A 169 6.38 12.95 18.22
C ALA A 169 4.94 12.39 18.22
N LYS A 170 4.46 12.00 17.06
CA LYS A 170 3.19 11.27 16.90
C LYS A 170 3.50 9.80 16.70
N LEU A 171 3.05 8.97 17.62
CA LEU A 171 3.31 7.53 17.60
C LEU A 171 2.24 6.81 16.82
N GLY A 172 2.64 5.95 15.89
CA GLY A 172 1.78 4.95 15.25
C GLY A 172 2.35 3.56 15.52
N TYR A 173 1.51 2.63 15.89
CA TYR A 173 1.88 1.25 16.13
C TYR A 173 1.15 0.31 15.18
N TYR A 174 1.90 -0.47 14.43
CA TYR A 174 1.35 -1.54 13.61
C TYR A 174 1.64 -2.87 14.29
N ALA A 175 0.63 -3.46 14.89
CA ALA A 175 0.75 -4.72 15.63
C ALA A 175 0.90 -5.92 14.67
N GLN A 176 1.39 -7.03 15.18
CA GLN A 176 1.41 -8.31 14.45
C GLN A 176 0.03 -8.96 14.39
N ASP A 177 -0.80 -8.74 15.42
CA ASP A 177 -2.16 -9.22 15.51
C ASP A 177 -3.08 -8.04 15.82
N HIS A 178 -4.16 -7.92 15.06
CA HIS A 178 -5.16 -6.86 15.15
C HIS A 178 -6.52 -7.38 15.60
N ALA A 179 -6.61 -8.62 16.07
CA ALA A 179 -7.88 -9.22 16.46
C ALA A 179 -8.62 -8.43 17.55
N GLU A 180 -7.87 -7.85 18.49
CA GLU A 180 -8.43 -7.00 19.54
C GLU A 180 -9.00 -5.68 19.00
N ASP A 181 -8.29 -5.07 18.03
CA ASP A 181 -8.70 -3.81 17.39
C ASP A 181 -10.02 -3.98 16.63
N PHE A 182 -10.29 -5.17 16.09
CA PHE A 182 -11.46 -5.50 15.28
C PHE A 182 -12.55 -6.25 16.06
N ALA A 183 -12.48 -6.28 17.38
CA ALA A 183 -13.44 -7.00 18.22
C ALA A 183 -14.86 -6.37 18.26
N SER A 184 -14.99 -5.06 17.98
CA SER A 184 -16.25 -4.31 18.10
C SER A 184 -17.37 -4.83 17.19
N GLY A 185 -17.03 -5.37 16.02
CA GLY A 185 -18.01 -5.84 15.03
C GLY A 185 -18.70 -4.73 14.25
N GLU A 186 -18.28 -3.49 14.43
CA GLU A 186 -18.73 -2.33 13.66
C GLU A 186 -18.40 -2.50 12.17
N ASN A 187 -19.04 -1.72 11.32
CA ASN A 187 -18.61 -1.66 9.92
C ASN A 187 -17.32 -0.83 9.79
N LEU A 188 -16.59 -1.06 8.71
CA LEU A 188 -15.28 -0.44 8.50
C LEU A 188 -15.32 1.10 8.48
N THR A 189 -16.41 1.68 7.95
CA THR A 189 -16.58 3.13 7.89
C THR A 189 -16.76 3.71 9.29
N ASP A 190 -17.61 3.09 10.13
CA ASP A 190 -17.86 3.57 11.49
C ASP A 190 -16.61 3.41 12.35
N TRP A 191 -15.90 2.29 12.22
CA TRP A 191 -14.65 2.04 12.93
C TRP A 191 -13.58 3.12 12.63
N ILE A 192 -13.35 3.44 11.35
CA ILE A 192 -12.43 4.52 10.97
C ILE A 192 -12.91 5.89 11.41
N SER A 193 -14.25 6.12 11.44
CA SER A 193 -14.82 7.40 11.87
C SER A 193 -14.43 7.77 13.29
N GLY A 194 -14.27 6.79 14.18
CA GLY A 194 -13.76 7.00 15.54
C GLY A 194 -12.41 7.71 15.51
N TYR A 195 -11.44 7.15 14.82
CA TYR A 195 -10.07 7.71 14.72
C TYR A 195 -10.03 9.07 14.01
N VAL A 196 -10.87 9.26 12.99
CA VAL A 196 -10.91 10.53 12.26
C VAL A 196 -11.44 11.66 13.15
N ARG A 197 -12.47 11.39 13.98
CA ARG A 197 -13.00 12.35 14.96
C ARG A 197 -12.00 12.66 16.08
N GLU A 198 -11.30 11.64 16.58
CA GLU A 198 -10.21 11.84 17.55
C GLU A 198 -9.10 12.72 16.97
N GLY A 199 -8.86 12.64 15.64
CA GLY A 199 -7.95 13.52 14.93
C GLY A 199 -8.45 14.94 14.70
N GLY A 200 -9.68 15.27 15.15
CA GLY A 200 -10.27 16.62 15.06
C GLY A 200 -10.95 16.94 13.74
N TYR A 201 -11.24 15.95 12.90
CA TYR A 201 -11.98 16.14 11.65
C TYR A 201 -13.48 15.89 11.85
N GLU A 202 -14.32 16.80 11.31
CA GLU A 202 -15.78 16.72 11.42
C GLU A 202 -16.46 17.02 10.07
N GLY A 203 -17.73 16.66 9.93
CA GLY A 203 -18.55 16.95 8.76
C GLY A 203 -18.01 16.38 7.45
N ASP A 204 -18.13 17.14 6.38
CA ASP A 204 -17.77 16.73 5.01
C ASP A 204 -16.26 16.43 4.86
N ASP A 205 -15.41 17.10 5.62
CA ASP A 205 -13.96 16.86 5.61
C ASP A 205 -13.63 15.49 6.18
N ALA A 206 -14.31 15.08 7.26
CA ALA A 206 -14.16 13.75 7.83
C ALA A 206 -14.61 12.66 6.85
N GLU A 207 -15.77 12.84 6.20
CA GLU A 207 -16.27 11.87 5.22
C GLU A 207 -15.34 11.72 4.02
N THR A 208 -14.81 12.83 3.52
CA THR A 208 -13.84 12.86 2.43
C THR A 208 -12.53 12.14 2.81
N LEU A 209 -12.06 12.36 4.03
CA LEU A 209 -10.85 11.71 4.55
C LEU A 209 -11.06 10.20 4.70
N ILE A 210 -12.20 9.76 5.25
CA ILE A 210 -12.56 8.35 5.41
C ILE A 210 -12.62 7.66 4.04
N ARG A 211 -13.37 8.21 3.10
CA ARG A 211 -13.50 7.63 1.75
C ARG A 211 -12.16 7.58 1.02
N GLY A 212 -11.37 8.64 1.12
CA GLY A 212 -10.05 8.71 0.53
C GLY A 212 -9.08 7.70 1.12
N THR A 213 -9.10 7.50 2.43
CA THR A 213 -8.25 6.52 3.12
C THR A 213 -8.64 5.09 2.76
N LEU A 214 -9.92 4.76 2.81
CA LEU A 214 -10.42 3.44 2.42
C LEU A 214 -10.13 3.12 0.95
N GLY A 215 -10.29 4.11 0.06
CA GLY A 215 -9.95 3.96 -1.36
C GLY A 215 -8.46 3.69 -1.60
N ARG A 216 -7.57 4.36 -0.86
CA ARG A 216 -6.11 4.09 -0.90
C ARG A 216 -5.75 2.70 -0.39
N LEU A 217 -6.52 2.19 0.58
CA LEU A 217 -6.40 0.83 1.10
C LEU A 217 -7.15 -0.20 0.27
N LEU A 218 -7.66 0.18 -0.92
CA LEU A 218 -8.34 -0.65 -1.92
C LEU A 218 -9.74 -1.14 -1.54
N PHE A 219 -10.34 -0.65 -0.48
CA PHE A 219 -11.73 -0.93 -0.16
C PHE A 219 -12.65 -0.18 -1.12
N LYS A 220 -13.58 -0.88 -1.79
CA LYS A 220 -14.46 -0.32 -2.83
C LYS A 220 -15.92 -0.75 -2.62
N GLY A 221 -16.84 0.12 -3.00
CA GLY A 221 -18.25 -0.19 -3.02
C GLY A 221 -18.78 -0.71 -1.68
N ASP A 222 -19.26 -1.94 -1.66
CA ASP A 222 -19.85 -2.55 -0.47
C ASP A 222 -18.82 -3.08 0.55
N ASP A 223 -17.54 -3.10 0.20
CA ASP A 223 -16.49 -3.53 1.14
C ASP A 223 -16.43 -2.63 2.37
N VAL A 224 -16.67 -1.34 2.20
CA VAL A 224 -16.65 -0.35 3.30
C VAL A 224 -17.75 -0.55 4.34
N LYS A 225 -18.82 -1.29 3.97
CA LYS A 225 -19.95 -1.61 4.85
C LYS A 225 -19.77 -2.94 5.59
N LYS A 226 -18.74 -3.70 5.25
CA LYS A 226 -18.47 -4.98 5.92
C LYS A 226 -18.03 -4.75 7.35
N SER A 227 -18.40 -5.68 8.23
CA SER A 227 -17.89 -5.67 9.60
C SER A 227 -16.37 -5.83 9.60
N VAL A 228 -15.68 -5.09 10.47
CA VAL A 228 -14.24 -5.21 10.66
C VAL A 228 -13.78 -6.64 11.00
N LYS A 229 -14.66 -7.45 11.61
CA LYS A 229 -14.37 -8.86 11.93
C LYS A 229 -14.17 -9.79 10.73
N VAL A 230 -14.69 -9.43 9.56
CA VAL A 230 -14.60 -10.27 8.34
C VAL A 230 -13.52 -9.80 7.38
N ILE A 231 -12.76 -8.78 7.77
CA ILE A 231 -11.66 -8.27 6.97
C ILE A 231 -10.43 -9.14 7.25
N SER A 232 -9.91 -9.77 6.20
CA SER A 232 -8.64 -10.47 6.27
C SER A 232 -7.49 -9.45 6.26
N GLY A 233 -6.54 -9.64 7.15
CA GLY A 233 -5.31 -8.84 7.19
C GLY A 233 -4.43 -9.07 5.98
#